data_817358502e5ae48393fd3f5e55a94e93
#
_entry.id   817358502e5ae48393fd3f5e55a94e93
#
_cell.length_a   1.000
_cell.length_b   1.000
_cell.length_c   1.000
_cell.angle_alpha   90.00
_cell.angle_beta   90.00
_cell.angle_gamma   90.00
#
_symmetry.space_group_name_H-M   'P 1'
#
loop_
_entity.id
_entity.type
_entity.pdbx_description
1 polymer ?
#
loop_
_entity_poly.entity_id
_entity_poly.type
_entity_poly.pdbx_seq_one_letter_code
_entity_poly.pdbx_strand_id
1 'polypeptide(L)'
;MSDNKWLPFEGTHFDIGYQLGKYWTSRIESLAKEPDGAAFLKEYNYIKWLNDPWNKKHEPLLGYFLEHFPDLVEELSGMVQGINECGGKIRTTFPTLFGLLLGEVDEEVFGCSTIAYRSGSETLLAHNEEDEEFRFPLCFARVSLKSDQGNKEFLSVSHPFQFFGSSVGATPSFAFTGNSIKMDRRRKARIRGSLRCRVPKTVLSRLMLEQDGIPAVKRLLDAHHCALPNHWFVADTKNIWSAQLLPLAFGYLSPKSQMAWVCVKEAIAFHTNHFQGLVQSYTTWSCNKAYQKESEKRLRKLISLQASEQDLSSAGLRNVLLSLRNSSKYLEKTTAATILFRVQPKGVSGDADNYFNGTIDVIGPYSIGS
;
A
#
# COMPACT_ATOMS: atom_id res chain seq x y z
N MET A 1 15.90 4.55 -20.93
CA MET A 1 15.19 4.09 -19.73
C MET A 1 15.62 5.04 -18.63
N SER A 2 14.72 5.91 -18.13
CA SER A 2 15.05 6.78 -17.00
C SER A 2 15.24 5.89 -15.77
N ASP A 3 16.41 5.98 -15.14
CA ASP A 3 16.63 5.39 -13.82
C ASP A 3 15.60 5.99 -12.85
N ASN A 4 14.51 5.28 -12.62
CA ASN A 4 13.52 5.66 -11.64
C ASN A 4 14.18 5.55 -10.27
N LYS A 5 14.72 6.67 -9.78
CA LYS A 5 15.42 6.73 -8.50
C LYS A 5 14.40 6.75 -7.36
N TRP A 6 14.67 5.96 -6.37
CA TRP A 6 14.06 6.11 -5.06
C TRP A 6 14.44 7.47 -4.48
N LEU A 7 13.45 8.29 -4.14
CA LEU A 7 13.68 9.59 -3.53
C LEU A 7 14.11 9.40 -2.06
N PRO A 8 15.17 10.07 -1.61
CA PRO A 8 15.59 9.97 -0.22
C PRO A 8 14.67 10.79 0.69
N PHE A 9 14.30 10.18 1.82
CA PHE A 9 13.61 10.82 2.94
C PHE A 9 14.36 10.43 4.20
N GLU A 10 14.74 11.42 5.03
CA GLU A 10 15.59 11.18 6.18
C GLU A 10 15.15 12.00 7.40
N GLY A 11 15.28 11.42 8.59
CA GLY A 11 15.04 12.11 9.85
C GLY A 11 14.08 11.38 10.77
N THR A 12 13.50 12.12 11.71
CA THR A 12 12.47 11.62 12.63
C THR A 12 11.13 11.41 11.89
N HIS A 13 10.14 10.84 12.55
CA HIS A 13 8.77 10.75 12.01
C HIS A 13 8.26 12.10 11.54
N PHE A 14 8.46 13.14 12.36
CA PHE A 14 8.07 14.50 11.98
C PHE A 14 8.79 14.97 10.70
N ASP A 15 10.11 14.76 10.59
CA ASP A 15 10.90 15.17 9.43
C ASP A 15 10.46 14.44 8.16
N ILE A 16 10.19 13.14 8.26
CA ILE A 16 9.67 12.33 7.14
C ILE A 16 8.31 12.86 6.68
N GLY A 17 7.40 13.10 7.61
CA GLY A 17 6.10 13.68 7.31
C GLY A 17 6.22 15.05 6.67
N TYR A 18 7.07 15.93 7.21
CA TYR A 18 7.31 17.28 6.69
C TYR A 18 7.80 17.26 5.24
N GLN A 19 8.81 16.44 4.95
CA GLN A 19 9.35 16.26 3.60
C GLN A 19 8.27 15.73 2.64
N LEU A 20 7.48 14.75 3.09
CA LEU A 20 6.41 14.15 2.28
C LEU A 20 5.28 15.15 1.99
N GLY A 21 4.90 15.96 2.98
CA GLY A 21 3.93 17.05 2.81
C GLY A 21 4.39 18.08 1.78
N LYS A 22 5.64 18.51 1.83
CA LYS A 22 6.24 19.42 0.85
C LYS A 22 6.29 18.81 -0.55
N TYR A 23 6.72 17.55 -0.64
CA TYR A 23 6.79 16.82 -1.91
C TYR A 23 5.41 16.78 -2.60
N TRP A 24 4.39 16.32 -1.87
CA TRP A 24 3.05 16.19 -2.44
C TRP A 24 2.44 17.53 -2.81
N THR A 25 2.60 18.57 -1.99
CA THR A 25 2.09 19.90 -2.32
C THR A 25 2.71 20.42 -3.61
N SER A 26 4.03 20.38 -3.72
CA SER A 26 4.74 20.81 -4.92
C SER A 26 4.35 20.00 -6.15
N ARG A 27 4.19 18.68 -6.01
CA ARG A 27 3.82 17.79 -7.11
C ARG A 27 2.40 18.05 -7.61
N ILE A 28 1.44 18.18 -6.70
CA ILE A 28 0.05 18.45 -7.03
C ILE A 28 -0.11 19.85 -7.65
N GLU A 29 0.59 20.85 -7.15
CA GLU A 29 0.58 22.19 -7.74
C GLU A 29 1.24 22.26 -9.12
N SER A 30 2.25 21.43 -9.36
CA SER A 30 2.82 21.26 -10.70
C SER A 30 1.81 20.63 -11.65
N LEU A 31 1.19 19.53 -11.24
CA LEU A 31 0.16 18.85 -12.04
C LEU A 31 -1.02 19.78 -12.37
N ALA A 32 -1.39 20.67 -11.46
CA ALA A 32 -2.47 21.63 -11.71
C ALA A 32 -2.19 22.60 -12.87
N LYS A 33 -0.95 22.74 -13.28
CA LYS A 33 -0.53 23.59 -14.42
C LYS A 33 -0.57 22.84 -15.75
N GLU A 34 -0.65 21.53 -15.72
CA GLU A 34 -0.75 20.66 -16.90
C GLU A 34 -2.23 20.46 -17.26
N PRO A 35 -2.65 20.51 -18.54
CA PRO A 35 -4.05 20.35 -18.93
C PRO A 35 -4.70 19.08 -18.40
N ASP A 36 -4.02 17.93 -18.54
CA ASP A 36 -4.51 16.65 -18.08
C ASP A 36 -4.51 16.54 -16.55
N GLY A 37 -3.49 17.10 -15.89
CA GLY A 37 -3.40 17.19 -14.44
C GLY A 37 -4.48 18.07 -13.84
N ALA A 38 -4.80 19.19 -14.47
CA ALA A 38 -5.89 20.08 -14.04
C ALA A 38 -7.25 19.38 -14.14
N ALA A 39 -7.50 18.64 -15.21
CA ALA A 39 -8.72 17.83 -15.36
C ALA A 39 -8.84 16.78 -14.26
N PHE A 40 -7.75 16.05 -14.00
CA PHE A 40 -7.62 15.07 -12.93
C PHE A 40 -7.94 15.66 -11.55
N LEU A 41 -7.28 16.76 -11.17
CA LEU A 41 -7.49 17.39 -9.86
C LEU A 41 -8.91 17.92 -9.67
N LYS A 42 -9.57 18.36 -10.78
CA LYS A 42 -10.97 18.78 -10.77
C LYS A 42 -11.91 17.60 -10.53
N GLU A 43 -11.67 16.47 -11.18
CA GLU A 43 -12.51 15.28 -11.07
C GLU A 43 -12.46 14.67 -9.67
N TYR A 44 -11.28 14.53 -9.09
CA TYR A 44 -11.11 13.99 -7.74
C TYR A 44 -11.32 15.03 -6.63
N ASN A 45 -11.56 16.30 -6.97
CA ASN A 45 -11.77 17.35 -5.98
C ASN A 45 -10.73 17.40 -4.85
N TYR A 46 -9.49 16.94 -5.10
CA TYR A 46 -8.44 16.82 -4.08
C TYR A 46 -8.25 18.09 -3.27
N ILE A 47 -8.22 19.25 -3.95
CA ILE A 47 -8.07 20.54 -3.29
C ILE A 47 -9.27 20.83 -2.39
N LYS A 48 -10.48 20.45 -2.80
CA LYS A 48 -11.68 20.57 -1.98
C LYS A 48 -11.62 19.68 -0.76
N TRP A 49 -11.18 18.42 -0.92
CA TRP A 49 -11.05 17.46 0.18
C TRP A 49 -10.04 17.92 1.23
N LEU A 50 -8.90 18.46 0.82
CA LEU A 50 -7.90 19.00 1.73
C LEU A 50 -8.39 20.25 2.49
N ASN A 51 -9.33 20.98 1.92
CA ASN A 51 -9.92 22.17 2.51
C ASN A 51 -11.30 21.94 3.15
N ASP A 52 -11.86 20.73 3.05
CA ASP A 52 -13.16 20.40 3.64
C ASP A 52 -13.07 20.33 5.18
N PRO A 53 -14.07 20.85 5.88
CA PRO A 53 -14.07 20.73 7.33
C PRO A 53 -14.15 19.27 7.78
N TRP A 54 -13.40 18.98 8.84
CA TRP A 54 -13.39 17.68 9.50
C TRP A 54 -14.80 17.15 9.82
N ASN A 55 -15.05 15.89 9.47
CA ASN A 55 -16.29 15.23 9.82
C ASN A 55 -16.23 14.61 11.22
N LYS A 56 -16.97 15.17 12.18
CA LYS A 56 -17.03 14.74 13.57
C LYS A 56 -17.33 13.26 13.80
N LYS A 57 -17.92 12.57 12.82
CA LYS A 57 -18.14 11.11 12.91
C LYS A 57 -16.84 10.31 13.06
N HIS A 58 -15.69 10.89 12.69
CA HIS A 58 -14.38 10.26 12.76
C HIS A 58 -13.60 10.57 14.07
N GLU A 59 -14.13 11.39 14.96
CA GLU A 59 -13.48 11.72 16.25
C GLU A 59 -13.06 10.48 17.08
N PRO A 60 -13.88 9.42 17.20
CA PRO A 60 -13.46 8.24 17.96
C PRO A 60 -12.24 7.53 17.38
N LEU A 61 -12.08 7.53 16.04
CA LEU A 61 -10.93 6.97 15.35
C LEU A 61 -9.69 7.85 15.53
N LEU A 62 -9.89 9.17 15.45
CA LEU A 62 -8.82 10.12 15.72
C LEU A 62 -8.30 9.95 17.16
N GLY A 63 -9.21 9.87 18.15
CA GLY A 63 -8.83 9.63 19.54
C GLY A 63 -7.99 8.36 19.71
N TYR A 64 -8.44 7.25 19.11
CA TYR A 64 -7.70 6.00 19.13
C TYR A 64 -6.32 6.13 18.46
N PHE A 65 -6.25 6.81 17.33
CA PHE A 65 -4.99 7.04 16.60
C PHE A 65 -4.01 7.87 17.43
N LEU A 66 -4.47 8.96 18.04
CA LEU A 66 -3.66 9.82 18.89
C LEU A 66 -3.11 9.09 20.13
N GLU A 67 -3.88 8.18 20.69
CA GLU A 67 -3.50 7.42 21.89
C GLU A 67 -2.51 6.29 21.59
N HIS A 68 -2.67 5.61 20.44
CA HIS A 68 -1.99 4.33 20.20
C HIS A 68 -0.84 4.43 19.21
N PHE A 69 -0.73 5.53 18.45
CA PHE A 69 0.29 5.69 17.40
C PHE A 69 0.99 7.06 17.45
N PRO A 70 1.63 7.41 18.59
CA PRO A 70 2.24 8.74 18.77
C PRO A 70 3.25 9.10 17.69
N ASP A 71 4.07 8.14 17.25
CA ASP A 71 5.07 8.36 16.20
C ASP A 71 4.41 8.73 14.85
N LEU A 72 3.30 8.09 14.50
CA LEU A 72 2.54 8.44 13.31
C LEU A 72 1.75 9.76 13.47
N VAL A 73 1.41 10.13 14.70
CA VAL A 73 0.87 11.48 14.99
C VAL A 73 1.91 12.55 14.67
N GLU A 74 3.17 12.33 15.04
CA GLU A 74 4.28 13.22 14.67
C GLU A 74 4.48 13.27 13.16
N GLU A 75 4.49 12.11 12.47
CA GLU A 75 4.62 12.05 11.01
C GLU A 75 3.48 12.82 10.31
N LEU A 76 2.24 12.63 10.76
CA LEU A 76 1.10 13.36 10.21
C LEU A 76 1.15 14.86 10.50
N SER A 77 1.63 15.23 11.70
CA SER A 77 1.84 16.65 12.09
C SER A 77 2.90 17.30 11.22
N GLY A 78 4.00 16.61 10.97
CA GLY A 78 5.02 17.05 10.04
C GLY A 78 4.46 17.25 8.63
N MET A 79 3.65 16.30 8.15
CA MET A 79 3.02 16.41 6.83
C MET A 79 2.10 17.63 6.73
N VAL A 80 1.28 17.90 7.75
CA VAL A 80 0.44 19.11 7.82
C VAL A 80 1.28 20.38 7.75
N GLN A 81 2.38 20.43 8.51
CA GLN A 81 3.28 21.58 8.49
C GLN A 81 3.94 21.74 7.12
N GLY A 82 4.45 20.67 6.52
CA GLY A 82 5.07 20.69 5.20
C GLY A 82 4.13 21.19 4.10
N ILE A 83 2.86 20.75 4.13
CA ILE A 83 1.81 21.24 3.23
C ILE A 83 1.60 22.74 3.40
N ASN A 84 1.43 23.19 4.64
CA ASN A 84 1.08 24.57 4.93
C ASN A 84 2.22 25.56 4.69
N GLU A 85 3.47 25.14 4.82
CA GLU A 85 4.65 25.97 4.58
C GLU A 85 5.05 26.12 3.11
N CYS A 86 4.57 25.26 2.22
CA CYS A 86 4.85 25.38 0.79
C CYS A 86 4.35 26.69 0.16
N GLY A 87 3.53 27.46 0.86
CA GLY A 87 3.04 28.77 0.38
C GLY A 87 2.01 28.71 -0.74
N GLY A 88 1.64 27.52 -1.20
CA GLY A 88 0.70 27.30 -2.30
C GLY A 88 -0.78 27.50 -1.93
N LYS A 89 -1.66 27.04 -2.82
CA LYS A 89 -3.13 27.12 -2.62
C LYS A 89 -3.67 26.04 -1.70
N ILE A 90 -2.88 24.95 -1.49
CA ILE A 90 -3.27 23.82 -0.66
C ILE A 90 -2.99 24.17 0.80
N ARG A 91 -3.99 24.02 1.64
CA ARG A 91 -3.91 24.18 3.09
C ARG A 91 -4.65 23.00 3.72
N THR A 92 -4.20 22.57 4.87
CA THR A 92 -4.86 21.48 5.58
C THR A 92 -4.70 21.61 7.09
N THR A 93 -5.50 20.85 7.82
CA THR A 93 -5.38 20.66 9.27
C THR A 93 -5.14 19.20 9.57
N PHE A 94 -4.63 18.90 10.76
CA PHE A 94 -4.41 17.53 11.20
C PHE A 94 -5.69 16.65 11.06
N PRO A 95 -6.87 17.07 11.56
CA PRO A 95 -8.08 16.26 11.39
C PRO A 95 -8.47 16.05 9.93
N THR A 96 -8.30 17.06 9.08
CA THR A 96 -8.62 16.95 7.65
C THR A 96 -7.72 15.95 6.96
N LEU A 97 -6.40 16.02 7.21
CA LEU A 97 -5.44 15.09 6.62
C LEU A 97 -5.64 13.67 7.15
N PHE A 98 -5.93 13.52 8.45
CA PHE A 98 -6.33 12.23 9.01
C PHE A 98 -7.61 11.69 8.33
N GLY A 99 -8.55 12.55 8.02
CA GLY A 99 -9.76 12.19 7.25
C GLY A 99 -9.45 11.61 5.87
N LEU A 100 -8.41 12.12 5.19
CA LEU A 100 -7.93 11.53 3.93
C LEU A 100 -7.36 10.13 4.10
N LEU A 101 -6.63 9.86 5.17
CA LEU A 101 -6.17 8.50 5.49
C LEU A 101 -7.34 7.54 5.71
N LEU A 102 -8.48 8.07 6.18
CA LEU A 102 -9.73 7.32 6.32
C LEU A 102 -10.53 7.21 5.03
N GLY A 103 -10.22 8.00 4.01
CA GLY A 103 -10.90 8.00 2.71
C GLY A 103 -10.91 6.63 2.07
N GLU A 104 -9.86 5.84 2.27
CA GLU A 104 -9.83 4.42 1.89
C GLU A 104 -11.02 3.61 2.46
N VAL A 105 -11.57 4.04 3.60
CA VAL A 105 -12.75 3.41 4.21
C VAL A 105 -14.02 3.76 3.44
N ASP A 106 -14.04 4.89 2.76
CA ASP A 106 -15.23 5.42 2.09
C ASP A 106 -15.27 5.16 0.60
N GLU A 107 -14.14 5.02 -0.07
CA GLU A 107 -14.05 4.92 -1.54
C GLU A 107 -13.93 3.51 -2.10
N GLU A 108 -14.18 3.39 -3.39
CA GLU A 108 -13.98 2.17 -4.15
C GLU A 108 -12.49 1.93 -4.34
N VAL A 109 -12.01 0.89 -3.73
CA VAL A 109 -10.60 0.54 -3.69
C VAL A 109 -10.12 0.04 -5.04
N PHE A 110 -8.94 0.45 -5.42
CA PHE A 110 -8.17 0.11 -6.62
C PHE A 110 -7.88 -1.39 -6.76
N GLY A 111 -7.54 -1.80 -7.95
CA GLY A 111 -7.08 -3.15 -8.25
C GLY A 111 -5.59 -3.31 -7.99
N CYS A 112 -5.15 -4.52 -7.72
CA CYS A 112 -3.74 -4.88 -7.61
C CYS A 112 -3.54 -6.30 -8.07
N SER A 113 -2.35 -6.60 -8.59
CA SER A 113 -1.96 -7.97 -8.97
C SER A 113 -0.56 -8.25 -8.45
N THR A 114 -0.40 -9.35 -7.74
CA THR A 114 0.86 -9.71 -7.09
C THR A 114 1.30 -11.12 -7.46
N ILE A 115 2.60 -11.27 -7.66
CA ILE A 115 3.33 -12.54 -7.73
C ILE A 115 4.33 -12.57 -6.58
N ALA A 116 4.32 -13.64 -5.81
CA ALA A 116 5.35 -13.95 -4.83
C ALA A 116 6.08 -15.22 -5.29
N TYR A 117 7.40 -15.18 -5.38
CA TYR A 117 8.22 -16.29 -5.85
C TYR A 117 9.42 -16.49 -4.95
N ARG A 118 9.75 -17.76 -4.66
CA ARG A 118 10.90 -18.14 -3.87
C ARG A 118 11.78 -19.13 -4.65
N SER A 119 13.08 -18.82 -4.75
CA SER A 119 14.09 -19.70 -5.33
C SER A 119 15.32 -19.73 -4.43
N GLY A 120 15.59 -20.89 -3.87
CA GLY A 120 16.72 -21.05 -2.93
C GLY A 120 16.57 -20.12 -1.72
N SER A 121 17.52 -19.19 -1.56
CA SER A 121 17.55 -18.19 -0.50
C SER A 121 17.02 -16.82 -0.93
N GLU A 122 16.51 -16.70 -2.14
CA GLU A 122 15.95 -15.47 -2.68
C GLU A 122 14.43 -15.53 -2.70
N THR A 123 13.79 -14.43 -2.31
CA THR A 123 12.35 -14.23 -2.50
C THR A 123 12.10 -12.97 -3.30
N LEU A 124 11.23 -13.07 -4.28
CA LEU A 124 10.79 -11.98 -5.14
C LEU A 124 9.31 -11.68 -4.87
N LEU A 125 8.99 -10.42 -4.65
CA LEU A 125 7.62 -9.91 -4.63
C LEU A 125 7.45 -8.92 -5.79
N ALA A 126 6.61 -9.27 -6.75
CA ALA A 126 6.30 -8.44 -7.89
C ALA A 126 4.84 -7.98 -7.82
N HIS A 127 4.57 -6.70 -8.04
CA HIS A 127 3.28 -6.07 -7.80
C HIS A 127 2.94 -5.04 -8.87
N ASN A 128 1.75 -5.15 -9.43
CA ASN A 128 1.13 -4.07 -10.17
C ASN A 128 0.23 -3.28 -9.24
N GLU A 129 0.51 -1.99 -9.10
CA GLU A 129 -0.39 -1.01 -8.51
C GLU A 129 -1.37 -0.58 -9.59
N GLU A 130 -2.62 -0.95 -9.44
CA GLU A 130 -3.68 -0.70 -10.41
C GLU A 130 -4.69 0.27 -9.79
N ASP A 131 -4.90 1.40 -10.45
CA ASP A 131 -5.81 2.47 -10.04
C ASP A 131 -7.00 2.56 -11.01
N GLU A 132 -8.05 3.32 -10.69
CA GLU A 132 -9.10 3.63 -11.66
C GLU A 132 -8.53 4.50 -12.80
N GLU A 133 -9.31 4.81 -13.82
CA GLU A 133 -8.89 5.37 -15.13
C GLU A 133 -7.87 6.53 -15.10
N PHE A 134 -7.57 7.08 -13.92
CA PHE A 134 -6.62 8.16 -13.72
C PHE A 134 -5.43 7.69 -12.87
N ARG A 135 -4.26 7.80 -13.48
CA ARG A 135 -3.00 7.41 -12.85
C ARG A 135 -2.56 8.47 -11.85
N PHE A 136 -2.80 8.21 -10.58
CA PHE A 136 -2.21 9.03 -9.54
C PHE A 136 -0.68 9.01 -9.63
N PRO A 137 -0.03 10.16 -9.46
CA PRO A 137 1.40 10.15 -9.24
C PRO A 137 1.70 9.36 -7.97
N LEU A 138 2.72 8.52 -8.01
CA LEU A 138 3.22 7.77 -6.87
C LEU A 138 4.55 8.38 -6.43
N CYS A 139 4.78 8.43 -5.12
CA CYS A 139 6.07 8.76 -4.55
C CYS A 139 6.80 7.48 -4.20
N PHE A 140 7.93 7.22 -4.85
CA PHE A 140 8.82 6.09 -4.57
C PHE A 140 9.94 6.58 -3.68
N ALA A 141 10.07 6.03 -2.48
CA ALA A 141 11.01 6.54 -1.49
C ALA A 141 11.91 5.47 -0.88
N ARG A 142 13.16 5.86 -0.66
CA ARG A 142 14.06 5.24 0.31
C ARG A 142 14.01 6.10 1.57
N VAL A 143 13.61 5.52 2.67
CA VAL A 143 13.44 6.23 3.93
C VAL A 143 14.47 5.75 4.94
N SER A 144 15.17 6.71 5.55
CA SER A 144 16.08 6.51 6.69
C SER A 144 15.46 7.18 7.91
N LEU A 145 14.68 6.40 8.67
CA LEU A 145 13.95 6.88 9.83
C LEU A 145 14.83 6.79 11.09
N LYS A 146 14.92 7.89 11.82
CA LYS A 146 15.54 7.98 13.15
C LYS A 146 14.46 7.91 14.22
N SER A 147 14.49 6.90 15.06
CA SER A 147 13.56 6.76 16.18
C SER A 147 14.27 6.35 17.45
N ASP A 148 13.62 6.52 18.58
CA ASP A 148 14.14 6.09 19.90
C ASP A 148 14.32 4.57 19.98
N GLN A 149 13.65 3.81 19.13
CA GLN A 149 13.78 2.35 19.01
C GLN A 149 14.94 1.93 18.10
N GLY A 150 15.72 2.89 17.58
CA GLY A 150 16.81 2.69 16.64
C GLY A 150 16.45 3.10 15.21
N ASN A 151 17.49 3.24 14.39
CA ASN A 151 17.32 3.65 13.01
C ASN A 151 16.66 2.52 12.20
N LYS A 152 15.70 2.87 11.36
CA LYS A 152 15.03 1.97 10.43
C LYS A 152 15.23 2.46 9.00
N GLU A 153 15.48 1.53 8.11
CA GLU A 153 15.54 1.79 6.66
C GLU A 153 14.48 1.00 5.94
N PHE A 154 13.83 1.64 4.96
CA PHE A 154 12.86 0.94 4.13
C PHE A 154 12.69 1.60 2.75
N LEU A 155 12.25 0.79 1.79
CA LEU A 155 11.74 1.24 0.50
C LEU A 155 10.23 1.16 0.53
N SER A 156 9.56 2.17 -0.01
CA SER A 156 8.10 2.12 -0.08
C SER A 156 7.52 3.12 -1.07
N VAL A 157 6.21 3.03 -1.20
CA VAL A 157 5.41 3.90 -2.05
C VAL A 157 4.42 4.66 -1.19
N SER A 158 4.21 5.93 -1.54
CA SER A 158 3.13 6.76 -1.00
C SER A 158 2.23 7.22 -2.13
N HIS A 159 0.92 7.14 -1.91
CA HIS A 159 -0.08 7.88 -2.68
C HIS A 159 -0.19 9.33 -2.19
N PRO A 160 -0.82 10.25 -2.95
CA PRO A 160 -0.93 11.64 -2.55
C PRO A 160 -1.47 11.82 -1.13
N PHE A 161 -0.67 12.48 -0.30
CA PHE A 161 -0.98 12.80 1.10
C PHE A 161 -1.28 11.59 2.00
N GLN A 162 -0.80 10.40 1.62
CA GLN A 162 -0.84 9.20 2.46
C GLN A 162 0.54 8.86 3.01
N PHE A 163 0.58 8.04 4.05
CA PHE A 163 1.82 7.47 4.58
C PHE A 163 2.52 6.57 3.54
N PHE A 164 3.81 6.36 3.73
CA PHE A 164 4.51 5.27 3.06
C PHE A 164 3.92 3.92 3.49
N GLY A 165 4.05 2.90 2.63
CA GLY A 165 3.51 1.57 2.90
C GLY A 165 2.06 1.37 2.46
N SER A 166 1.46 2.31 1.75
CA SER A 166 0.05 2.21 1.35
C SER A 166 -0.29 0.92 0.60
N SER A 167 0.59 0.46 -0.27
CA SER A 167 0.41 -0.80 -1.03
C SER A 167 1.60 -1.75 -0.96
N VAL A 168 2.81 -1.23 -0.91
CA VAL A 168 4.03 -2.04 -0.92
C VAL A 168 5.12 -1.46 -0.03
N GLY A 169 5.99 -2.34 0.45
CA GLY A 169 7.17 -1.90 1.18
C GLY A 169 8.16 -3.02 1.39
N ALA A 170 9.39 -2.61 1.64
CA ALA A 170 10.47 -3.54 1.94
C ALA A 170 11.42 -2.95 2.98
N THR A 171 11.87 -3.79 3.88
CA THR A 171 12.86 -3.52 4.92
C THR A 171 14.07 -4.44 4.71
N PRO A 172 15.19 -4.26 5.39
CA PRO A 172 16.31 -5.21 5.33
C PRO A 172 15.94 -6.65 5.73
N SER A 173 14.82 -6.85 6.43
CA SER A 173 14.42 -8.15 6.98
C SER A 173 13.31 -8.84 6.20
N PHE A 174 12.45 -8.09 5.51
CA PHE A 174 11.32 -8.62 4.75
C PHE A 174 10.78 -7.59 3.77
N ALA A 175 9.95 -8.06 2.84
CA ALA A 175 9.13 -7.19 1.99
C ALA A 175 7.66 -7.59 2.10
N PHE A 176 6.77 -6.67 1.73
CA PHE A 176 5.35 -6.95 1.61
C PHE A 176 4.70 -6.24 0.42
N THR A 177 3.61 -6.83 -0.04
CA THR A 177 2.68 -6.23 -1.01
C THR A 177 1.26 -6.34 -0.48
N GLY A 178 0.44 -5.32 -0.68
CA GLY A 178 -0.93 -5.27 -0.21
C GLY A 178 -1.93 -5.23 -1.37
N ASN A 179 -2.94 -6.11 -1.31
CA ASN A 179 -4.03 -6.14 -2.27
C ASN A 179 -5.34 -5.81 -1.55
N SER A 180 -5.92 -4.67 -1.85
CA SER A 180 -7.20 -4.26 -1.28
C SER A 180 -8.31 -5.18 -1.73
N ILE A 181 -9.24 -5.52 -0.83
CA ILE A 181 -10.39 -6.38 -1.11
C ILE A 181 -11.67 -5.56 -0.98
N LYS A 182 -12.43 -5.47 -2.08
CA LYS A 182 -13.62 -4.61 -2.16
C LYS A 182 -14.82 -5.23 -1.43
N MET A 183 -15.36 -4.48 -0.48
CA MET A 183 -16.55 -4.89 0.26
C MET A 183 -17.85 -4.44 -0.41
N ASP A 184 -18.92 -5.18 -0.12
CA ASP A 184 -20.29 -4.74 -0.43
C ASP A 184 -20.66 -3.45 0.36
N ARG A 185 -21.31 -2.50 -0.32
CA ARG A 185 -21.67 -1.18 0.24
C ARG A 185 -22.51 -1.28 1.53
N ARG A 186 -23.43 -2.25 1.63
CA ARG A 186 -24.29 -2.42 2.82
C ARG A 186 -23.50 -2.84 4.04
N ARG A 187 -22.39 -3.55 3.85
CA ARG A 187 -21.51 -4.00 4.92
C ARG A 187 -20.51 -2.94 5.31
N LYS A 188 -20.01 -2.16 4.36
CA LYS A 188 -19.27 -0.94 4.68
C LYS A 188 -20.04 -0.07 5.69
N ALA A 189 -21.33 0.16 5.43
CA ALA A 189 -22.19 0.95 6.34
C ALA A 189 -22.32 0.36 7.75
N ARG A 190 -22.38 -0.99 7.88
CA ARG A 190 -22.44 -1.65 9.20
C ARG A 190 -21.11 -1.58 9.95
N ILE A 191 -19.99 -1.69 9.25
CA ILE A 191 -18.67 -1.58 9.85
C ILE A 191 -18.42 -0.16 10.33
N ARG A 192 -18.88 0.86 9.61
CA ARG A 192 -18.78 2.28 10.00
C ARG A 192 -19.35 2.55 11.41
N GLY A 193 -20.40 1.87 11.81
CA GLY A 193 -20.98 1.99 13.17
C GLY A 193 -20.11 1.40 14.28
N SER A 194 -19.11 0.57 13.96
CA SER A 194 -18.26 -0.12 14.94
C SER A 194 -16.78 0.31 14.87
N LEU A 195 -16.48 1.46 14.30
CA LEU A 195 -15.11 1.90 13.97
C LEU A 195 -14.25 2.31 15.17
N ARG A 196 -14.78 2.33 16.40
CA ARG A 196 -14.13 2.92 17.59
C ARG A 196 -12.71 2.40 17.90
N CYS A 197 -12.32 1.25 17.35
CA CYS A 197 -11.00 0.64 17.61
C CYS A 197 -10.38 0.09 16.33
N ARG A 198 -10.66 0.67 15.17
CA ARG A 198 -10.18 0.16 13.88
C ARG A 198 -9.25 1.14 13.20
N VAL A 199 -8.23 0.61 12.59
CA VAL A 199 -7.16 1.38 11.96
C VAL A 199 -7.27 1.28 10.44
N PRO A 200 -7.02 2.34 9.68
CA PRO A 200 -6.84 2.22 8.24
C PRO A 200 -5.74 1.21 7.89
N LYS A 201 -5.89 0.48 6.79
CA LYS A 201 -4.86 -0.47 6.34
C LYS A 201 -3.51 0.22 6.08
N THR A 202 -3.53 1.47 5.59
CA THR A 202 -2.33 2.29 5.36
C THR A 202 -1.56 2.56 6.63
N VAL A 203 -2.23 2.81 7.75
CA VAL A 203 -1.59 2.95 9.06
C VAL A 203 -0.90 1.64 9.45
N LEU A 204 -1.60 0.49 9.32
CA LEU A 204 -0.99 -0.81 9.62
C LEU A 204 0.20 -1.12 8.71
N SER A 205 0.06 -0.89 7.42
CA SER A 205 1.15 -1.11 6.45
C SER A 205 2.35 -0.19 6.72
N ARG A 206 2.09 1.07 7.14
CA ARG A 206 3.16 1.99 7.55
C ARG A 206 3.90 1.48 8.78
N LEU A 207 3.17 1.00 9.79
CA LEU A 207 3.76 0.41 11.00
C LEU A 207 4.53 -0.90 10.72
N MET A 208 4.11 -1.67 9.71
CA MET A 208 4.86 -2.86 9.29
C MET A 208 6.29 -2.52 8.88
N LEU A 209 6.54 -1.36 8.26
CA LEU A 209 7.87 -0.93 7.81
C LEU A 209 8.88 -0.72 8.95
N GLU A 210 8.43 -0.60 10.18
CA GLU A 210 9.28 -0.43 11.36
C GLU A 210 9.55 -1.73 12.12
N GLN A 211 8.93 -2.83 11.69
CA GLN A 211 9.07 -4.10 12.39
C GLN A 211 10.38 -4.82 12.02
N ASP A 212 10.99 -5.50 12.99
CA ASP A 212 12.26 -6.22 12.81
C ASP A 212 12.10 -7.60 12.15
N GLY A 213 10.96 -7.90 11.57
CA GLY A 213 10.72 -9.15 10.84
C GLY A 213 9.30 -9.67 10.96
N ILE A 214 9.02 -10.76 10.27
CA ILE A 214 7.67 -11.33 10.14
C ILE A 214 7.01 -11.66 11.49
N PRO A 215 7.71 -12.19 12.51
CA PRO A 215 7.06 -12.42 13.81
C PRO A 215 6.53 -11.14 14.47
N ALA A 216 7.25 -10.01 14.32
CA ALA A 216 6.79 -8.71 14.83
C ALA A 216 5.62 -8.16 14.00
N VAL A 217 5.66 -8.30 12.67
CA VAL A 217 4.54 -7.97 11.78
C VAL A 217 3.28 -8.75 12.17
N LYS A 218 3.40 -10.06 12.47
CA LYS A 218 2.26 -10.87 12.92
C LYS A 218 1.66 -10.32 14.20
N ARG A 219 2.47 -10.05 15.22
CA ARG A 219 1.98 -9.46 16.48
C ARG A 219 1.28 -8.12 16.27
N LEU A 220 1.85 -7.25 15.41
CA LEU A 220 1.26 -5.97 15.06
C LEU A 220 -0.14 -6.14 14.46
N LEU A 221 -0.27 -6.97 13.43
CA LEU A 221 -1.52 -7.16 12.72
C LEU A 221 -2.57 -7.93 13.54
N ASP A 222 -2.15 -8.76 14.48
CA ASP A 222 -3.05 -9.45 15.42
C ASP A 222 -3.52 -8.53 16.55
N ALA A 223 -2.72 -7.52 16.93
CA ALA A 223 -3.05 -6.58 18.00
C ALA A 223 -4.01 -5.47 17.55
N HIS A 224 -3.97 -5.08 16.29
CA HIS A 224 -4.74 -3.95 15.78
C HIS A 224 -5.80 -4.38 14.76
N HIS A 225 -7.03 -3.92 14.97
CA HIS A 225 -8.14 -4.21 14.07
C HIS A 225 -8.14 -3.26 12.88
N CYS A 226 -8.16 -3.79 11.68
CA CYS A 226 -8.27 -2.98 10.47
C CYS A 226 -9.74 -2.68 10.11
N ALA A 227 -9.94 -1.50 9.53
CA ALA A 227 -11.26 -1.06 9.12
C ALA A 227 -11.77 -1.76 7.86
N LEU A 228 -10.88 -2.20 6.98
CA LEU A 228 -11.21 -2.81 5.68
C LEU A 228 -10.51 -4.14 5.46
N PRO A 229 -11.12 -5.03 4.66
CA PRO A 229 -10.45 -6.26 4.27
C PRO A 229 -9.24 -5.96 3.38
N ASN A 230 -8.19 -6.70 3.62
CA ASN A 230 -6.97 -6.61 2.83
C ASN A 230 -6.28 -7.97 2.76
N HIS A 231 -5.41 -8.11 1.80
CA HIS A 231 -4.48 -9.22 1.72
C HIS A 231 -3.07 -8.66 1.64
N TRP A 232 -2.14 -9.25 2.38
CA TRP A 232 -0.71 -9.01 2.22
C TRP A 232 0.00 -10.32 1.88
N PHE A 233 0.91 -10.28 0.90
CA PHE A 233 2.04 -11.17 0.94
C PHE A 233 3.12 -10.50 1.79
N VAL A 234 3.65 -11.25 2.76
CA VAL A 234 4.79 -10.83 3.58
C VAL A 234 5.86 -11.90 3.43
N ALA A 235 7.04 -11.52 2.98
CA ALA A 235 8.07 -12.48 2.62
C ALA A 235 9.43 -12.07 3.18
N ASP A 236 10.14 -13.05 3.73
CA ASP A 236 11.57 -12.99 4.04
C ASP A 236 12.35 -13.96 3.14
N THR A 237 13.62 -14.15 3.42
CA THR A 237 14.49 -15.07 2.66
C THR A 237 14.11 -16.55 2.79
N LYS A 238 13.25 -16.91 3.73
CA LYS A 238 12.88 -18.30 4.06
C LYS A 238 11.44 -18.63 3.72
N ASN A 239 10.54 -17.66 3.88
CA ASN A 239 9.12 -17.92 3.83
C ASN A 239 8.35 -16.83 3.08
N ILE A 240 7.27 -17.23 2.42
CA ILE A 240 6.22 -16.37 1.94
C ILE A 240 4.98 -16.64 2.79
N TRP A 241 4.38 -15.59 3.33
CA TRP A 241 3.15 -15.66 4.09
C TRP A 241 2.05 -14.91 3.36
N SER A 242 0.92 -15.57 3.17
CA SER A 242 -0.34 -14.96 2.77
C SER A 242 -1.10 -14.57 4.03
N ALA A 243 -1.30 -13.29 4.24
CA ALA A 243 -2.00 -12.70 5.38
C ALA A 243 -3.31 -12.09 4.88
N GLN A 244 -4.43 -12.71 5.16
CA GLN A 244 -5.75 -12.23 4.76
C GLN A 244 -6.47 -11.63 5.97
N LEU A 245 -6.80 -10.36 5.86
CA LEU A 245 -7.53 -9.64 6.88
C LEU A 245 -9.03 -9.70 6.62
N LEU A 246 -9.76 -10.21 7.60
CA LEU A 246 -11.21 -10.32 7.59
C LEU A 246 -11.83 -9.23 8.46
N PRO A 247 -12.59 -8.29 7.92
CA PRO A 247 -13.32 -7.35 8.75
C PRO A 247 -14.45 -8.10 9.46
N LEU A 248 -14.38 -8.18 10.77
CA LEU A 248 -15.48 -8.75 11.57
C LEU A 248 -16.72 -7.84 11.49
N ALA A 249 -17.62 -8.18 10.57
CA ALA A 249 -18.96 -7.59 10.54
C ALA A 249 -19.90 -8.19 11.59
N PHE A 250 -19.41 -9.06 12.45
CA PHE A 250 -20.22 -9.88 13.35
C PHE A 250 -19.94 -9.51 14.80
N GLY A 251 -20.84 -8.72 15.39
CA GLY A 251 -20.79 -8.24 16.77
C GLY A 251 -20.93 -9.32 17.85
N TYR A 252 -20.77 -10.60 17.54
CA TYR A 252 -20.93 -11.71 18.48
C TYR A 252 -19.76 -12.70 18.52
N LEU A 253 -18.78 -12.58 17.64
CA LEU A 253 -17.60 -13.43 17.69
C LEU A 253 -16.43 -12.64 18.25
N SER A 254 -15.71 -13.27 19.16
CA SER A 254 -14.53 -12.72 19.84
C SER A 254 -13.64 -11.91 18.88
N PRO A 255 -13.14 -10.74 19.29
CA PRO A 255 -12.24 -9.93 18.47
C PRO A 255 -10.89 -10.61 18.15
N LYS A 256 -10.70 -11.86 18.54
CA LYS A 256 -9.39 -12.52 18.62
C LYS A 256 -8.77 -13.03 17.33
N SER A 257 -9.41 -12.97 16.17
CA SER A 257 -8.72 -13.40 14.94
C SER A 257 -9.34 -12.79 13.69
N GLN A 258 -8.90 -11.59 13.35
CA GLN A 258 -9.22 -11.00 12.06
C GLN A 258 -8.24 -11.44 10.96
N MET A 259 -7.08 -12.00 11.35
CA MET A 259 -6.02 -12.37 10.43
C MET A 259 -5.98 -13.87 10.19
N ALA A 260 -6.07 -14.27 8.92
CA ALA A 260 -5.74 -15.61 8.48
C ALA A 260 -4.34 -15.62 7.88
N TRP A 261 -3.41 -16.29 8.55
CA TRP A 261 -2.03 -16.45 8.12
C TRP A 261 -1.82 -17.84 7.53
N VAL A 262 -1.38 -17.90 6.28
CA VAL A 262 -1.04 -19.15 5.59
C VAL A 262 0.40 -19.06 5.10
N CYS A 263 1.25 -19.98 5.55
CA CYS A 263 2.58 -20.15 4.97
C CYS A 263 2.43 -20.78 3.58
N VAL A 264 2.88 -20.07 2.55
CA VAL A 264 2.86 -20.57 1.19
C VAL A 264 3.94 -21.65 1.05
N LYS A 265 3.53 -22.87 0.73
CA LYS A 265 4.42 -24.01 0.55
C LYS A 265 4.99 -24.10 -0.86
N GLU A 266 4.22 -23.64 -1.82
CA GLU A 266 4.58 -23.59 -3.22
C GLU A 266 5.71 -22.57 -3.45
N ALA A 267 6.52 -22.80 -4.48
CA ALA A 267 7.60 -21.88 -4.85
C ALA A 267 7.06 -20.53 -5.37
N ILE A 268 5.84 -20.54 -5.92
CA ILE A 268 5.19 -19.35 -6.49
C ILE A 268 3.75 -19.24 -6.00
N ALA A 269 3.33 -18.01 -5.72
CA ALA A 269 1.97 -17.68 -5.32
C ALA A 269 1.48 -16.41 -6.01
N PHE A 270 0.17 -16.32 -6.20
CA PHE A 270 -0.49 -15.22 -6.89
C PHE A 270 -1.64 -14.67 -6.07
N HIS A 271 -1.84 -13.37 -6.15
CA HIS A 271 -3.03 -12.75 -5.57
C HIS A 271 -3.52 -11.56 -6.41
N THR A 272 -4.80 -11.34 -6.37
CA THR A 272 -5.47 -10.13 -6.86
C THR A 272 -6.40 -9.60 -5.75
N ASN A 273 -7.55 -9.04 -6.05
CA ASN A 273 -8.36 -8.30 -5.07
C ASN A 273 -9.57 -9.10 -4.54
N HIS A 274 -9.40 -10.39 -4.23
CA HIS A 274 -10.45 -11.22 -3.63
C HIS A 274 -9.86 -12.20 -2.63
N PHE A 275 -10.67 -12.67 -1.70
CA PHE A 275 -10.25 -13.70 -0.76
C PHE A 275 -10.02 -15.05 -1.44
N GLN A 276 -9.00 -15.76 -1.00
CA GLN A 276 -8.62 -17.08 -1.55
C GLN A 276 -8.62 -18.15 -0.45
N GLY A 277 -8.73 -19.41 -0.88
CA GLY A 277 -8.64 -20.57 0.01
C GLY A 277 -9.78 -20.69 1.02
N LEU A 278 -9.47 -21.15 2.23
CA LEU A 278 -10.45 -21.37 3.30
C LEU A 278 -11.23 -20.12 3.68
N VAL A 279 -10.62 -18.95 3.56
CA VAL A 279 -11.25 -17.66 3.87
C VAL A 279 -12.34 -17.31 2.87
N GLN A 280 -12.23 -17.78 1.62
CA GLN A 280 -13.22 -17.54 0.57
C GLN A 280 -14.60 -18.08 0.95
N SER A 281 -14.68 -19.23 1.62
CA SER A 281 -15.94 -19.83 2.05
C SER A 281 -16.68 -19.00 3.09
N TYR A 282 -15.95 -18.26 3.96
CA TYR A 282 -16.53 -17.39 4.98
C TYR A 282 -16.93 -16.01 4.47
N THR A 283 -16.44 -15.62 3.29
CA THR A 283 -16.52 -14.25 2.81
C THR A 283 -17.29 -14.07 1.50
N THR A 284 -17.78 -15.16 0.89
CA THR A 284 -18.52 -15.13 -0.40
C THR A 284 -19.70 -14.17 -0.41
N TRP A 285 -20.26 -13.83 0.72
CA TRP A 285 -21.36 -12.87 0.82
C TRP A 285 -20.91 -11.45 1.24
N SER A 286 -19.62 -11.18 1.45
CA SER A 286 -19.12 -9.87 1.88
C SER A 286 -18.50 -9.04 0.75
N CYS A 287 -18.15 -9.63 -0.36
CA CYS A 287 -17.51 -8.98 -1.49
C CYS A 287 -18.51 -8.52 -2.55
N ASN A 288 -18.18 -7.43 -3.23
CA ASN A 288 -18.91 -7.04 -4.45
C ASN A 288 -18.69 -8.10 -5.53
N LYS A 289 -19.76 -8.80 -5.92
CA LYS A 289 -19.70 -9.95 -6.83
C LYS A 289 -19.14 -9.62 -8.22
N ALA A 290 -19.43 -8.44 -8.76
CA ALA A 290 -18.91 -8.02 -10.06
C ALA A 290 -17.41 -7.82 -10.00
N TYR A 291 -16.94 -7.13 -8.97
CA TYR A 291 -15.53 -6.90 -8.72
C TYR A 291 -14.76 -8.20 -8.43
N GLN A 292 -15.36 -9.11 -7.67
CA GLN A 292 -14.77 -10.43 -7.43
C GLN A 292 -14.55 -11.20 -8.73
N LYS A 293 -15.54 -11.24 -9.63
CA LYS A 293 -15.42 -11.90 -10.94
C LYS A 293 -14.28 -11.32 -11.79
N GLU A 294 -14.13 -9.99 -11.80
CA GLU A 294 -13.05 -9.34 -12.53
C GLU A 294 -11.69 -9.67 -11.91
N SER A 295 -11.59 -9.63 -10.59
CA SER A 295 -10.40 -10.02 -9.85
C SER A 295 -10.00 -11.47 -10.10
N GLU A 296 -10.96 -12.41 -10.09
CA GLU A 296 -10.74 -13.83 -10.42
C GLU A 296 -10.30 -14.03 -11.88
N LYS A 297 -10.86 -13.25 -12.82
CA LYS A 297 -10.45 -13.28 -14.22
C LYS A 297 -8.99 -12.82 -14.38
N ARG A 298 -8.62 -11.75 -13.71
CA ARG A 298 -7.22 -11.27 -13.69
C ARG A 298 -6.29 -12.31 -13.08
N LEU A 299 -6.67 -12.96 -11.99
CA LEU A 299 -5.89 -14.03 -11.39
C LEU A 299 -5.66 -15.20 -12.36
N ARG A 300 -6.70 -15.70 -13.02
CA ARG A 300 -6.56 -16.75 -14.03
C ARG A 300 -5.64 -16.34 -15.17
N LYS A 301 -5.74 -15.09 -15.64
CA LYS A 301 -4.86 -14.57 -16.69
C LYS A 301 -3.42 -14.50 -16.22
N LEU A 302 -3.19 -14.02 -14.99
CA LEU A 302 -1.87 -13.93 -14.38
C LEU A 302 -1.20 -15.31 -14.28
N ILE A 303 -1.93 -16.31 -13.80
CA ILE A 303 -1.46 -17.71 -13.72
C ILE A 303 -1.12 -18.25 -15.13
N SER A 304 -2.00 -18.00 -16.11
CA SER A 304 -1.77 -18.43 -17.49
C SER A 304 -0.53 -17.77 -18.11
N LEU A 305 -0.31 -16.50 -17.88
CA LEU A 305 0.87 -15.77 -18.37
C LEU A 305 2.15 -16.30 -17.72
N GLN A 306 2.13 -16.55 -16.42
CA GLN A 306 3.26 -17.11 -15.72
C GLN A 306 3.58 -18.55 -16.22
N ALA A 307 2.57 -19.37 -16.47
CA ALA A 307 2.76 -20.74 -16.99
C ALA A 307 3.40 -20.75 -18.38
N SER A 308 3.27 -19.69 -19.17
CA SER A 308 3.96 -19.54 -20.47
C SER A 308 5.36 -18.93 -20.36
N GLU A 309 5.69 -18.31 -19.21
CA GLU A 309 7.00 -17.72 -18.94
C GLU A 309 7.88 -18.72 -18.22
N GLN A 310 8.97 -19.14 -18.87
CA GLN A 310 9.92 -20.08 -18.28
C GLN A 310 10.95 -19.40 -17.37
N ASP A 311 11.17 -18.10 -17.59
CA ASP A 311 12.08 -17.31 -16.76
C ASP A 311 11.37 -16.81 -15.52
N LEU A 312 11.71 -17.36 -14.36
CA LEU A 312 11.23 -16.93 -13.05
C LEU A 312 12.20 -15.96 -12.35
N SER A 313 13.15 -15.40 -13.07
CA SER A 313 13.97 -14.28 -12.58
C SER A 313 13.13 -13.02 -12.36
N SER A 314 13.77 -12.00 -11.77
CA SER A 314 13.15 -10.68 -11.64
C SER A 314 12.66 -10.13 -12.98
N ALA A 315 13.41 -10.36 -14.07
CA ALA A 315 13.04 -9.92 -15.41
C ALA A 315 11.82 -10.67 -15.95
N GLY A 316 11.78 -11.99 -15.79
CA GLY A 316 10.64 -12.80 -16.21
C GLY A 316 9.37 -12.47 -15.45
N LEU A 317 9.42 -12.35 -14.11
CA LEU A 317 8.25 -11.96 -13.31
C LEU A 317 7.74 -10.56 -13.65
N ARG A 318 8.66 -9.63 -13.92
CA ARG A 318 8.33 -8.31 -14.43
C ARG A 318 7.59 -8.40 -15.77
N ASN A 319 8.09 -9.21 -16.71
CA ASN A 319 7.46 -9.41 -18.02
C ASN A 319 6.05 -9.99 -17.90
N VAL A 320 5.82 -10.92 -16.97
CA VAL A 320 4.48 -11.48 -16.69
C VAL A 320 3.52 -10.37 -16.25
N LEU A 321 3.93 -9.49 -15.32
CA LEU A 321 3.10 -8.39 -14.86
C LEU A 321 2.85 -7.32 -15.94
N LEU A 322 3.85 -6.99 -16.75
CA LEU A 322 3.69 -6.10 -17.90
C LEU A 322 2.77 -6.71 -18.96
N SER A 323 2.87 -8.02 -19.20
CA SER A 323 1.98 -8.73 -20.11
C SER A 323 0.54 -8.79 -19.59
N LEU A 324 0.35 -8.92 -18.28
CA LEU A 324 -0.97 -8.79 -17.66
C LEU A 324 -1.56 -7.40 -17.91
N ARG A 325 -0.78 -6.34 -17.62
CA ARG A 325 -1.17 -4.95 -17.89
C ARG A 325 -1.64 -4.77 -19.32
N ASN A 326 -0.85 -5.23 -20.29
CA ASN A 326 -1.14 -5.09 -21.72
C ASN A 326 -2.24 -6.04 -22.21
N SER A 327 -2.76 -6.92 -21.36
CA SER A 327 -3.78 -7.90 -21.74
C SER A 327 -5.18 -7.32 -21.94
N SER A 328 -5.42 -6.08 -21.49
CA SER A 328 -6.67 -5.36 -21.74
C SER A 328 -6.42 -3.85 -21.75
N LYS A 329 -7.23 -3.12 -22.54
CA LYS A 329 -7.18 -1.64 -22.56
C LYS A 329 -7.47 -1.03 -21.18
N TYR A 330 -8.27 -1.70 -20.36
CA TYR A 330 -8.55 -1.27 -18.99
C TYR A 330 -7.28 -1.34 -18.14
N LEU A 331 -6.62 -2.48 -18.06
CA LEU A 331 -5.39 -2.64 -17.25
C LEU A 331 -4.24 -1.76 -17.77
N GLU A 332 -4.14 -1.58 -19.09
CA GLU A 332 -3.16 -0.66 -19.68
C GLU A 332 -3.34 0.78 -19.19
N LYS A 333 -4.58 1.22 -19.03
CA LYS A 333 -4.90 2.56 -18.55
C LYS A 333 -4.79 2.70 -17.03
N THR A 334 -5.07 1.63 -16.28
CA THR A 334 -5.20 1.67 -14.83
C THR A 334 -3.94 1.27 -14.07
N THR A 335 -2.99 0.53 -14.68
CA THR A 335 -1.74 0.18 -14.00
C THR A 335 -0.85 1.41 -13.86
N ALA A 336 -0.68 1.89 -12.64
CA ALA A 336 0.13 3.05 -12.31
C ALA A 336 1.63 2.72 -12.23
N ALA A 337 1.97 1.55 -11.68
CA ALA A 337 3.34 1.08 -11.55
C ALA A 337 3.43 -0.45 -11.50
N THR A 338 4.57 -0.97 -11.94
CA THR A 338 5.02 -2.34 -11.65
C THR A 338 6.24 -2.24 -10.72
N ILE A 339 6.14 -2.83 -9.54
CA ILE A 339 7.15 -2.77 -8.49
C ILE A 339 7.63 -4.18 -8.20
N LEU A 340 8.95 -4.34 -8.07
CA LEU A 340 9.54 -5.62 -7.73
C LEU A 340 10.52 -5.44 -6.59
N PHE A 341 10.33 -6.21 -5.53
CA PHE A 341 11.27 -6.33 -4.42
C PHE A 341 11.98 -7.68 -4.46
N ARG A 342 13.28 -7.63 -4.18
CA ARG A 342 14.12 -8.79 -4.00
C ARG A 342 14.58 -8.84 -2.54
N VAL A 343 14.29 -9.94 -1.87
CA VAL A 343 14.75 -10.20 -0.50
C VAL A 343 15.81 -11.30 -0.55
N GLN A 344 17.01 -10.97 -0.12
CA GLN A 344 18.17 -11.89 -0.12
C GLN A 344 18.79 -11.95 1.27
N PRO A 345 19.44 -13.06 1.65
CA PRO A 345 20.19 -13.13 2.89
C PRO A 345 21.34 -12.10 2.88
N LYS A 346 21.70 -11.60 4.05
CA LYS A 346 22.94 -10.85 4.21
C LYS A 346 24.10 -11.70 3.70
N GLY A 347 24.68 -11.30 2.57
CA GLY A 347 25.90 -11.95 2.03
C GLY A 347 27.06 -11.77 3.00
N VAL A 348 27.99 -12.74 3.01
CA VAL A 348 29.21 -12.73 3.81
C VAL A 348 30.23 -11.70 3.32
N SER A 349 30.04 -11.08 2.16
CA SER A 349 30.86 -10.00 1.61
C SER A 349 30.35 -8.65 2.12
N GLY A 350 31.16 -7.94 2.86
CA GLY A 350 30.91 -6.73 3.65
C GLY A 350 30.45 -5.45 2.93
N ASP A 351 29.78 -5.55 1.81
CA ASP A 351 29.18 -4.40 1.13
C ASP A 351 27.78 -4.14 1.70
N ALA A 352 27.74 -3.23 2.66
CA ALA A 352 26.52 -2.83 3.37
C ALA A 352 25.44 -2.20 2.45
N ASP A 353 25.78 -1.83 1.22
CA ASP A 353 24.90 -1.07 0.32
C ASP A 353 23.98 -1.92 -0.57
N ASN A 354 24.13 -3.24 -0.60
CA ASN A 354 23.43 -4.10 -1.55
C ASN A 354 22.26 -4.93 -1.00
N TYR A 355 21.84 -4.71 0.24
CA TYR A 355 20.80 -5.57 0.86
C TYR A 355 19.38 -5.28 0.43
N PHE A 356 19.19 -4.22 -0.35
CA PHE A 356 17.89 -3.66 -0.54
C PHE A 356 17.71 -3.19 -1.99
N ASN A 357 17.34 -4.08 -2.88
CA ASN A 357 17.08 -3.75 -4.27
C ASN A 357 15.58 -3.87 -4.58
N GLY A 358 14.96 -2.72 -4.80
CA GLY A 358 13.68 -2.63 -5.48
C GLY A 358 13.88 -2.03 -6.86
N THR A 359 13.36 -2.67 -7.89
CA THR A 359 13.23 -2.06 -9.21
C THR A 359 11.81 -1.55 -9.39
N ILE A 360 11.70 -0.38 -10.00
CA ILE A 360 10.43 0.27 -10.25
C ILE A 360 10.32 0.50 -11.74
N ASP A 361 9.20 0.09 -12.32
CA ASP A 361 8.79 0.53 -13.64
C ASP A 361 7.56 1.40 -13.50
N VAL A 362 7.76 2.69 -13.50
CA VAL A 362 6.65 3.65 -13.57
C VAL A 362 6.12 3.65 -14.99
N ILE A 363 4.87 3.27 -15.13
CA ILE A 363 4.22 3.20 -16.41
C ILE A 363 3.06 4.20 -16.35
N GLY A 364 3.30 5.40 -16.80
CA GLY A 364 2.27 6.42 -16.86
C GLY A 364 2.69 7.62 -17.71
N PRO A 365 1.75 8.46 -18.16
CA PRO A 365 2.08 9.69 -18.87
C PRO A 365 2.89 10.67 -18.00
N TYR A 366 2.90 10.45 -16.70
CA TYR A 366 3.67 11.22 -15.73
C TYR A 366 4.99 10.52 -15.42
N SER A 367 5.87 10.38 -16.43
CA SER A 367 7.29 10.12 -16.16
C SER A 367 7.75 11.19 -15.17
N ILE A 368 8.39 10.75 -14.10
CA ILE A 368 9.05 11.64 -13.15
C ILE A 368 10.01 12.48 -13.98
N GLY A 369 9.67 13.73 -14.25
CA GLY A 369 10.54 14.66 -14.92
C GLY A 369 11.84 14.77 -14.11
N SER A 370 12.94 14.60 -14.81
CA SER A 370 14.31 14.81 -14.34
C SER A 370 14.48 16.19 -13.75
#